data_b3e858b4e19a5759455b2f48e2aa5642
#
_entry.id   b3e858b4e19a5759455b2f48e2aa5642
#
_cell.length_a   1.000
_cell.length_b   1.000
_cell.length_c   1.000
_cell.angle_alpha   90.00
_cell.angle_beta   90.00
_cell.angle_gamma   90.00
#
_symmetry.space_group_name_H-M   'P 1'
#
loop_
_entity.id
_entity.type
_entity.pdbx_description
1 polymer ?
#
loop_
_entity_poly.entity_id
_entity_poly.type
_entity_poly.pdbx_seq_one_letter_code
_entity_poly.pdbx_strand_id
1 'polypeptide(L)'
;VNDLFPLSPRFDLVLRGDMKMFFWRFLGAERLPEPSRRKLGVVALLYFIQGSPVAILWEVLPVYLRLQGVSLAAIGGLRLLELPYSLKVFWSPLVHRYGDRRWWIVGCMAGIAIAVGLLPLIDAAQLGWLLLVLLLVLTTLSATQDVAIDSYTVGLVARAEEGAANGVRASAYRVALVAMGGGSVFLAAVLPWNWLFVLAATVFGALAFSALAAPRLELPGQAREHWLAGFTQWIGSWRAVPLVLFVLTYKLGEFAIGPMVKPFWVDQGRSVFEIGLVPTTFGIVLSVAGALAGGGFISRYGIFRGVLVLGLLQAVSNLGYAFVAWFDLGRLGLYGASVFESFSGGLGTAAFLAFLMNVCDKEHATVQYAFLSSVFSLTGRLIGAISGIGAQRVGYGNYFALTFVLSLPAFALLPWVKSWIHDEPKRTGHASVS
;
A
#
# COMPACT_ATOMS: atom_id res chain seq x y z
N VAL A 1 -25.26 -27.13 0.62
CA VAL A 1 -24.24 -26.06 0.68
C VAL A 1 -22.84 -26.65 0.88
N ASN A 2 -22.72 -27.87 1.45
CA ASN A 2 -21.41 -28.51 1.71
C ASN A 2 -20.73 -29.14 0.48
N ASP A 3 -21.45 -29.34 -0.63
CA ASP A 3 -20.93 -30.03 -1.82
C ASP A 3 -20.38 -29.11 -2.91
N LEU A 4 -20.43 -27.79 -2.70
CA LEU A 4 -20.04 -26.78 -3.70
C LEU A 4 -18.55 -26.37 -3.67
N PHE A 5 -17.76 -26.84 -2.71
CA PHE A 5 -16.36 -26.46 -2.60
C PHE A 5 -15.40 -27.64 -2.29
N PRO A 6 -15.08 -28.49 -3.26
CA PRO A 6 -13.95 -29.42 -3.08
C PRO A 6 -12.64 -28.62 -3.19
N LEU A 7 -12.12 -28.14 -2.05
CA LEU A 7 -10.74 -27.67 -1.99
C LEU A 7 -9.83 -28.89 -2.16
N SER A 8 -8.83 -28.74 -3.04
CA SER A 8 -7.81 -29.76 -3.25
C SER A 8 -7.14 -30.14 -1.91
N PRO A 9 -6.89 -31.44 -1.64
CA PRO A 9 -6.19 -31.91 -0.43
C PRO A 9 -4.82 -31.27 -0.20
N ARG A 10 -4.27 -30.60 -1.19
CA ARG A 10 -2.94 -29.97 -1.16
C ARG A 10 -2.85 -28.75 -0.24
N PHE A 11 -3.98 -28.08 0.05
CA PHE A 11 -3.95 -26.91 0.96
C PHE A 11 -3.75 -27.30 2.43
N ASP A 12 -4.15 -28.51 2.80
CA ASP A 12 -3.98 -29.02 4.17
C ASP A 12 -2.56 -29.48 4.50
N LEU A 13 -1.72 -29.71 3.47
CA LEU A 13 -0.33 -30.17 3.65
C LEU A 13 0.64 -29.01 4.02
N VAL A 14 0.30 -27.75 3.75
CA VAL A 14 1.20 -26.61 3.90
C VAL A 14 1.34 -26.15 5.36
N LEU A 15 0.36 -26.45 6.23
CA LEU A 15 0.38 -25.99 7.62
C LEU A 15 0.20 -27.19 8.58
N ARG A 16 1.19 -27.49 9.43
CA ARG A 16 1.08 -28.45 10.55
C ARG A 16 0.18 -27.86 11.65
N GLY A 17 -0.51 -28.70 12.43
CA GLY A 17 -1.60 -28.35 13.35
C GLY A 17 -1.37 -27.12 14.25
N ASP A 18 -0.22 -27.01 14.93
CA ASP A 18 0.07 -25.88 15.83
C ASP A 18 0.29 -24.57 15.10
N MET A 19 0.87 -24.60 13.91
CA MET A 19 1.10 -23.46 13.05
C MET A 19 -0.22 -22.94 12.43
N LYS A 20 -1.18 -23.85 12.13
CA LYS A 20 -2.54 -23.49 11.72
C LYS A 20 -3.25 -22.68 12.81
N MET A 21 -3.19 -23.13 14.05
CA MET A 21 -3.86 -22.48 15.18
C MET A 21 -3.24 -21.13 15.49
N PHE A 22 -1.93 -21.00 15.46
CA PHE A 22 -1.21 -19.73 15.62
C PHE A 22 -1.59 -18.73 14.51
N PHE A 23 -1.62 -19.19 13.26
CA PHE A 23 -2.00 -18.36 12.09
C PHE A 23 -3.43 -17.82 12.21
N TRP A 24 -4.40 -18.66 12.57
CA TRP A 24 -5.80 -18.22 12.74
C TRP A 24 -6.01 -17.30 13.93
N ARG A 25 -5.25 -17.51 15.00
CA ARG A 25 -5.23 -16.62 16.17
C ARG A 25 -4.66 -15.26 15.81
N PHE A 26 -3.57 -15.23 15.07
CA PHE A 26 -2.96 -14.00 14.57
C PHE A 26 -3.90 -13.19 13.67
N LEU A 27 -4.69 -13.85 12.86
CA LEU A 27 -5.68 -13.23 11.98
C LEU A 27 -7.03 -12.92 12.66
N GLY A 28 -7.19 -13.23 13.96
CA GLY A 28 -8.45 -13.04 14.69
C GLY A 28 -9.62 -13.91 14.20
N ALA A 29 -9.34 -14.94 13.39
CA ALA A 29 -10.32 -15.79 12.74
C ALA A 29 -10.54 -17.15 13.43
N GLU A 30 -10.00 -17.32 14.65
CA GLU A 30 -10.06 -18.59 15.38
C GLU A 30 -11.50 -19.05 15.73
N ARG A 31 -12.45 -18.11 15.85
CA ARG A 31 -13.86 -18.38 16.19
C ARG A 31 -14.75 -18.65 14.99
N LEU A 32 -14.22 -18.54 13.78
CA LEU A 32 -15.00 -18.75 12.56
C LEU A 32 -15.11 -20.24 12.21
N PRO A 33 -16.24 -20.67 11.58
CA PRO A 33 -16.41 -22.05 11.10
C PRO A 33 -15.32 -22.42 10.07
N GLU A 34 -15.01 -23.71 9.97
CA GLU A 34 -14.00 -24.23 9.02
C GLU A 34 -14.16 -23.74 7.57
N PRO A 35 -15.37 -23.73 6.97
CA PRO A 35 -15.53 -23.23 5.60
C PRO A 35 -15.10 -21.76 5.45
N SER A 36 -15.42 -20.90 6.42
CA SER A 36 -15.01 -19.50 6.42
C SER A 36 -13.49 -19.35 6.59
N ARG A 37 -12.87 -20.13 7.48
CA ARG A 37 -11.41 -20.12 7.64
C ARG A 37 -10.68 -20.50 6.36
N ARG A 38 -11.16 -21.52 5.63
CA ARG A 38 -10.57 -21.92 4.34
C ARG A 38 -10.65 -20.81 3.29
N LYS A 39 -11.80 -20.13 3.17
CA LYS A 39 -11.93 -18.96 2.29
C LYS A 39 -10.96 -17.85 2.67
N LEU A 40 -10.87 -17.52 3.96
CA LEU A 40 -9.92 -16.52 4.45
C LEU A 40 -8.46 -16.91 4.22
N GLY A 41 -8.12 -18.20 4.26
CA GLY A 41 -6.80 -18.71 3.88
C GLY A 41 -6.48 -18.44 2.40
N VAL A 42 -7.45 -18.64 1.51
CA VAL A 42 -7.31 -18.28 0.09
C VAL A 42 -7.14 -16.77 -0.07
N VAL A 43 -7.93 -15.97 0.64
CA VAL A 43 -7.80 -14.50 0.64
C VAL A 43 -6.40 -14.09 1.12
N ALA A 44 -5.89 -14.68 2.21
CA ALA A 44 -4.55 -14.40 2.71
C ALA A 44 -3.47 -14.71 1.67
N LEU A 45 -3.55 -15.87 1.01
CA LEU A 45 -2.62 -16.25 -0.05
C LEU A 45 -2.66 -15.24 -1.21
N LEU A 46 -3.85 -14.89 -1.69
CA LEU A 46 -4.00 -13.99 -2.83
C LEU A 46 -3.48 -12.58 -2.53
N TYR A 47 -3.73 -12.05 -1.33
CA TYR A 47 -3.20 -10.73 -0.95
C TYR A 47 -1.71 -10.74 -0.61
N PHE A 48 -1.16 -11.86 -0.19
CA PHE A 48 0.29 -12.06 -0.14
C PHE A 48 0.89 -12.05 -1.55
N ILE A 49 0.27 -12.74 -2.50
CA ILE A 49 0.65 -12.72 -3.92
C ILE A 49 0.60 -11.30 -4.49
N GLN A 50 -0.44 -10.53 -4.18
CA GLN A 50 -0.62 -9.14 -4.62
C GLN A 50 0.45 -8.20 -4.06
N GLY A 51 0.78 -8.33 -2.78
CA GLY A 51 1.78 -7.48 -2.12
C GLY A 51 3.22 -7.77 -2.54
N SER A 52 3.51 -8.99 -3.00
CA SER A 52 4.87 -9.44 -3.30
C SER A 52 5.57 -8.65 -4.41
N PRO A 53 4.98 -8.39 -5.59
CA PRO A 53 5.59 -7.55 -6.62
C PRO A 53 5.74 -6.09 -6.19
N VAL A 54 4.77 -5.58 -5.46
CA VAL A 54 4.78 -4.20 -4.92
C VAL A 54 5.94 -4.03 -3.96
N ALA A 55 6.26 -5.04 -3.15
CA ALA A 55 7.41 -5.05 -2.26
C ALA A 55 8.74 -4.91 -3.04
N ILE A 56 8.90 -5.60 -4.16
CA ILE A 56 10.10 -5.43 -5.00
C ILE A 56 10.17 -4.01 -5.55
N LEU A 57 9.07 -3.46 -6.05
CA LEU A 57 9.03 -2.12 -6.64
C LEU A 57 9.32 -1.00 -5.63
N TRP A 58 8.78 -1.09 -4.42
CA TRP A 58 8.84 0.02 -3.46
C TRP A 58 9.94 -0.13 -2.40
N GLU A 59 10.28 -1.37 -2.05
CA GLU A 59 11.23 -1.63 -0.97
C GLU A 59 12.63 -1.97 -1.50
N VAL A 60 12.71 -2.80 -2.53
CA VAL A 60 13.97 -3.37 -3.03
C VAL A 60 14.60 -2.49 -4.12
N LEU A 61 13.81 -2.15 -5.13
CA LEU A 61 14.32 -1.47 -6.32
C LEU A 61 14.97 -0.11 -6.05
N PRO A 62 14.42 0.79 -5.20
CA PRO A 62 15.07 2.07 -4.90
C PRO A 62 16.45 1.92 -4.23
N VAL A 63 16.61 0.90 -3.36
CA VAL A 63 17.90 0.59 -2.71
C VAL A 63 18.89 0.08 -3.74
N TYR A 64 18.48 -0.92 -4.53
CA TYR A 64 19.31 -1.51 -5.58
C TYR A 64 19.80 -0.45 -6.57
N LEU A 65 18.88 0.34 -7.13
CA LEU A 65 19.23 1.37 -8.12
C LEU A 65 20.16 2.45 -7.53
N ARG A 66 19.93 2.85 -6.27
CA ARG A 66 20.80 3.85 -5.64
C ARG A 66 22.22 3.31 -5.44
N LEU A 67 22.37 2.05 -5.05
CA LEU A 67 23.66 1.36 -4.94
C LEU A 67 24.38 1.23 -6.29
N GLN A 68 23.63 1.15 -7.41
CA GLN A 68 24.16 1.18 -8.77
C GLN A 68 24.50 2.61 -9.25
N GLY A 69 24.37 3.61 -8.40
CA GLY A 69 24.70 5.01 -8.74
C GLY A 69 23.62 5.77 -9.50
N VAL A 70 22.42 5.21 -9.64
CA VAL A 70 21.29 5.88 -10.31
C VAL A 70 20.94 7.18 -9.59
N SER A 71 20.69 8.24 -10.37
CA SER A 71 20.39 9.57 -9.83
C SER A 71 19.05 9.58 -9.07
N LEU A 72 18.94 10.48 -8.07
CA LEU A 72 17.71 10.65 -7.29
C LEU A 72 16.52 11.06 -8.17
N ALA A 73 16.78 11.93 -9.17
CA ALA A 73 15.77 12.36 -10.13
C ALA A 73 15.17 11.16 -10.90
N ALA A 74 16.04 10.24 -11.31
CA ALA A 74 15.61 9.04 -12.03
C ALA A 74 14.84 8.07 -11.12
N ILE A 75 15.30 7.83 -9.89
CA ILE A 75 14.61 6.98 -8.90
C ILE A 75 13.21 7.55 -8.58
N GLY A 76 13.10 8.86 -8.36
CA GLY A 76 11.81 9.53 -8.21
C GLY A 76 10.92 9.34 -9.44
N GLY A 77 11.48 9.57 -10.65
CA GLY A 77 10.79 9.43 -11.94
C GLY A 77 10.17 8.04 -12.17
N LEU A 78 10.75 6.98 -11.61
CA LEU A 78 10.20 5.63 -11.70
C LEU A 78 8.79 5.50 -11.10
N ARG A 79 8.37 6.43 -10.23
CA ARG A 79 6.98 6.49 -9.73
C ARG A 79 5.95 6.68 -10.85
N LEU A 80 6.34 7.25 -12.00
CA LEU A 80 5.44 7.34 -13.17
C LEU A 80 5.15 5.97 -13.79
N LEU A 81 6.05 5.00 -13.64
CA LEU A 81 5.80 3.63 -14.09
C LEU A 81 4.70 2.92 -13.28
N GLU A 82 4.27 3.50 -12.16
CA GLU A 82 3.13 3.01 -11.38
C GLU A 82 1.77 3.52 -11.90
N LEU A 83 1.73 4.37 -12.95
CA LEU A 83 0.49 4.84 -13.57
C LEU A 83 -0.47 3.70 -13.96
N PRO A 84 -0.04 2.50 -14.39
CA PRO A 84 -0.94 1.39 -14.65
C PRO A 84 -1.90 1.09 -13.49
N TYR A 85 -1.48 1.25 -12.23
CA TYR A 85 -2.39 1.08 -11.08
C TYR A 85 -3.53 2.11 -11.04
N SER A 86 -3.34 3.31 -11.57
CA SER A 86 -4.42 4.30 -11.72
C SER A 86 -5.25 4.05 -12.97
N LEU A 87 -4.62 3.57 -14.04
CA LEU A 87 -5.23 3.39 -15.34
C LEU A 87 -5.93 2.04 -15.49
N LYS A 88 -5.76 1.12 -14.52
CA LYS A 88 -6.34 -0.23 -14.57
C LYS A 88 -7.86 -0.25 -14.79
N VAL A 89 -8.57 0.82 -14.44
CA VAL A 89 -10.01 0.98 -14.68
C VAL A 89 -10.37 0.83 -16.18
N PHE A 90 -9.47 1.25 -17.10
CA PHE A 90 -9.73 1.18 -18.53
C PHE A 90 -9.73 -0.24 -19.07
N TRP A 91 -8.95 -1.17 -18.49
CA TRP A 91 -8.90 -2.57 -18.93
C TRP A 91 -9.48 -3.56 -17.91
N SER A 92 -9.90 -3.10 -16.74
CA SER A 92 -10.58 -3.96 -15.78
C SER A 92 -11.79 -4.71 -16.35
N PRO A 93 -12.62 -4.13 -17.28
CA PRO A 93 -13.69 -4.85 -17.93
C PRO A 93 -13.21 -6.09 -18.71
N LEU A 94 -11.98 -6.06 -19.23
CA LEU A 94 -11.40 -7.20 -19.94
C LEU A 94 -11.18 -8.38 -19.00
N VAL A 95 -10.63 -8.13 -17.81
CA VAL A 95 -10.42 -9.14 -16.77
C VAL A 95 -11.76 -9.72 -16.28
N HIS A 96 -12.80 -8.88 -16.23
CA HIS A 96 -14.14 -9.33 -15.82
C HIS A 96 -14.87 -10.12 -16.90
N ARG A 97 -14.59 -9.86 -18.17
CA ARG A 97 -15.32 -10.46 -19.32
C ARG A 97 -14.70 -11.78 -19.76
N TYR A 98 -13.37 -11.94 -19.69
CA TYR A 98 -12.66 -13.06 -20.31
C TYR A 98 -12.07 -14.01 -19.27
N GLY A 99 -12.54 -15.23 -19.29
CA GLY A 99 -11.93 -16.37 -18.58
C GLY A 99 -12.11 -16.39 -17.06
N ASP A 100 -11.54 -17.41 -16.45
CA ASP A 100 -11.48 -17.57 -14.99
C ASP A 100 -10.39 -16.63 -14.40
N ARG A 101 -10.76 -15.85 -13.37
CA ARG A 101 -9.86 -14.89 -12.69
C ARG A 101 -8.57 -15.52 -12.19
N ARG A 102 -8.58 -16.79 -11.87
CA ARG A 102 -7.36 -17.53 -11.44
C ARG A 102 -6.30 -17.56 -12.52
N TRP A 103 -6.69 -17.75 -13.80
CA TRP A 103 -5.74 -17.73 -14.90
C TRP A 103 -5.12 -16.36 -15.14
N TRP A 104 -5.88 -15.29 -14.89
CA TRP A 104 -5.33 -13.94 -14.87
C TRP A 104 -4.30 -13.77 -13.76
N ILE A 105 -4.61 -14.24 -12.54
CA ILE A 105 -3.68 -14.17 -11.38
C ILE A 105 -2.41 -14.97 -11.69
N VAL A 106 -2.53 -16.19 -12.17
CA VAL A 106 -1.40 -17.07 -12.50
C VAL A 106 -0.56 -16.49 -13.63
N GLY A 107 -1.20 -16.08 -14.73
CA GLY A 107 -0.51 -15.53 -15.90
C GLY A 107 0.23 -14.22 -15.58
N CYS A 108 -0.42 -13.31 -14.86
CA CYS A 108 0.23 -12.08 -14.42
C CYS A 108 1.42 -12.38 -13.49
N MET A 109 1.26 -13.28 -12.50
CA MET A 109 2.33 -13.61 -11.57
C MET A 109 3.50 -14.32 -12.26
N ALA A 110 3.22 -15.22 -13.21
CA ALA A 110 4.25 -15.85 -14.03
C ALA A 110 5.01 -14.81 -14.88
N GLY A 111 4.29 -13.87 -15.51
CA GLY A 111 4.91 -12.78 -16.25
C GLY A 111 5.76 -11.87 -15.37
N ILE A 112 5.32 -11.58 -14.14
CA ILE A 112 6.08 -10.83 -13.13
C ILE A 112 7.35 -11.61 -12.74
N ALA A 113 7.23 -12.92 -12.52
CA ALA A 113 8.38 -13.79 -12.21
C ALA A 113 9.44 -13.73 -13.31
N ILE A 114 9.00 -13.80 -14.58
CA ILE A 114 9.90 -13.66 -15.73
C ILE A 114 10.52 -12.26 -15.74
N ALA A 115 9.73 -11.20 -15.56
CA ALA A 115 10.23 -9.83 -15.58
C ALA A 115 11.29 -9.59 -14.48
N VAL A 116 11.04 -10.07 -13.25
CA VAL A 116 12.00 -9.96 -12.15
C VAL A 116 13.25 -10.82 -12.41
N GLY A 117 13.09 -12.01 -12.98
CA GLY A 117 14.20 -12.89 -13.34
C GLY A 117 15.09 -12.34 -14.47
N LEU A 118 14.59 -11.42 -15.29
CA LEU A 118 15.35 -10.72 -16.33
C LEU A 118 16.12 -9.51 -15.82
N LEU A 119 15.80 -8.96 -14.64
CA LEU A 119 16.50 -7.80 -14.09
C LEU A 119 18.03 -7.95 -13.99
N PRO A 120 18.58 -9.12 -13.59
CA PRO A 120 20.03 -9.33 -13.53
C PRO A 120 20.75 -9.22 -14.88
N LEU A 121 20.04 -9.36 -15.99
CA LEU A 121 20.61 -9.30 -17.34
C LEU A 121 20.69 -7.88 -17.89
N ILE A 122 20.17 -6.89 -17.16
CA ILE A 122 20.07 -5.51 -17.59
C ILE A 122 21.01 -4.66 -16.71
N ASP A 123 21.83 -3.84 -17.36
CA ASP A 123 22.63 -2.85 -16.64
C ASP A 123 21.73 -1.74 -16.08
N ALA A 124 21.48 -1.82 -14.78
CA ALA A 124 20.62 -0.88 -14.07
C ALA A 124 21.22 0.52 -13.95
N ALA A 125 22.58 0.65 -14.02
CA ALA A 125 23.26 1.94 -13.86
C ALA A 125 22.91 2.92 -15.01
N GLN A 126 22.64 2.40 -16.20
CA GLN A 126 22.38 3.22 -17.38
C GLN A 126 20.90 3.61 -17.54
N LEU A 127 19.97 3.07 -16.74
CA LEU A 127 18.51 3.27 -16.88
C LEU A 127 18.06 3.21 -18.35
N GLY A 128 18.56 2.22 -19.09
CA GLY A 128 18.23 2.02 -20.49
C GLY A 128 16.73 1.80 -20.71
N TRP A 129 16.27 2.08 -21.93
CA TRP A 129 14.87 1.89 -22.30
C TRP A 129 14.33 0.47 -21.99
N LEU A 130 15.21 -0.54 -22.06
CA LEU A 130 14.85 -1.92 -21.78
C LEU A 130 14.44 -2.12 -20.31
N LEU A 131 15.16 -1.51 -19.37
CA LEU A 131 14.79 -1.52 -17.94
C LEU A 131 13.43 -0.83 -17.73
N LEU A 132 13.23 0.34 -18.35
CA LEU A 132 11.96 1.08 -18.23
C LEU A 132 10.78 0.28 -18.77
N VAL A 133 10.93 -0.36 -19.94
CA VAL A 133 9.90 -1.23 -20.51
C VAL A 133 9.63 -2.42 -19.60
N LEU A 134 10.68 -3.07 -19.08
CA LEU A 134 10.53 -4.22 -18.18
C LEU A 134 9.78 -3.84 -16.90
N LEU A 135 10.11 -2.70 -16.31
CA LEU A 135 9.42 -2.19 -15.13
C LEU A 135 7.97 -1.78 -15.44
N LEU A 136 7.70 -1.21 -16.61
CA LEU A 136 6.35 -0.89 -17.06
C LEU A 136 5.51 -2.17 -17.27
N VAL A 137 6.09 -3.20 -17.85
CA VAL A 137 5.44 -4.51 -17.99
C VAL A 137 5.14 -5.09 -16.61
N LEU A 138 6.11 -5.07 -15.69
CA LEU A 138 5.95 -5.56 -14.33
C LEU A 138 4.80 -4.84 -13.60
N THR A 139 4.75 -3.50 -13.66
CA THR A 139 3.71 -2.71 -13.01
C THR A 139 2.34 -2.91 -13.65
N THR A 140 2.28 -3.08 -14.98
CA THR A 140 1.03 -3.35 -15.71
C THR A 140 0.47 -4.74 -15.36
N LEU A 141 1.32 -5.75 -15.31
CA LEU A 141 0.94 -7.10 -14.89
C LEU A 141 0.48 -7.11 -13.43
N SER A 142 1.20 -6.40 -12.56
CA SER A 142 0.82 -6.31 -11.14
C SER A 142 -0.50 -5.57 -10.94
N ALA A 143 -0.75 -4.48 -11.68
CA ALA A 143 -2.03 -3.77 -11.66
C ALA A 143 -3.19 -4.61 -12.21
N THR A 144 -2.93 -5.45 -13.21
CA THR A 144 -3.93 -6.37 -13.79
C THR A 144 -4.23 -7.51 -12.81
N GLN A 145 -3.21 -8.05 -12.15
CA GLN A 145 -3.34 -9.05 -11.10
C GLN A 145 -4.20 -8.54 -9.92
N ASP A 146 -3.97 -7.29 -9.52
CA ASP A 146 -4.72 -6.60 -8.47
C ASP A 146 -6.24 -6.58 -8.78
N VAL A 147 -6.64 -6.24 -10.03
CA VAL A 147 -8.04 -6.32 -10.47
C VAL A 147 -8.59 -7.74 -10.37
N ALA A 148 -7.81 -8.74 -10.78
CA ALA A 148 -8.24 -10.13 -10.77
C ALA A 148 -8.43 -10.66 -9.34
N ILE A 149 -7.51 -10.34 -8.43
CA ILE A 149 -7.56 -10.73 -7.01
C ILE A 149 -8.73 -10.06 -6.30
N ASP A 150 -8.91 -8.74 -6.49
CA ASP A 150 -10.01 -8.01 -5.86
C ASP A 150 -11.36 -8.55 -6.32
N SER A 151 -11.55 -8.75 -7.63
CA SER A 151 -12.81 -9.30 -8.15
C SER A 151 -13.07 -10.74 -7.71
N TYR A 152 -12.03 -11.58 -7.64
CA TYR A 152 -12.12 -12.93 -7.13
C TYR A 152 -12.54 -12.93 -5.65
N THR A 153 -11.91 -12.08 -4.84
CA THR A 153 -12.18 -11.99 -3.39
C THR A 153 -13.60 -11.55 -3.10
N VAL A 154 -14.12 -10.57 -3.84
CA VAL A 154 -15.52 -10.11 -3.73
C VAL A 154 -16.49 -11.26 -4.01
N GLY A 155 -16.20 -12.11 -4.98
CA GLY A 155 -17.05 -13.27 -5.29
C GLY A 155 -16.91 -14.44 -4.31
N LEU A 156 -15.78 -14.56 -3.62
CA LEU A 156 -15.52 -15.66 -2.66
C LEU A 156 -16.13 -15.39 -1.28
N VAL A 157 -16.13 -14.14 -0.83
CA VAL A 157 -16.45 -13.73 0.55
C VAL A 157 -17.92 -13.40 0.67
N ALA A 158 -18.60 -13.99 1.66
CA ALA A 158 -19.98 -13.63 1.98
C ALA A 158 -20.03 -12.31 2.77
N ARG A 159 -21.15 -11.57 2.68
CA ARG A 159 -21.32 -10.28 3.40
C ARG A 159 -21.01 -10.36 4.90
N ALA A 160 -21.40 -11.45 5.56
CA ALA A 160 -21.11 -11.66 6.98
C ALA A 160 -19.59 -11.86 7.30
N GLU A 161 -18.79 -12.21 6.29
CA GLU A 161 -17.36 -12.48 6.41
C GLU A 161 -16.48 -11.26 6.00
N GLU A 162 -17.08 -10.20 5.43
CA GLU A 162 -16.36 -9.06 4.85
C GLU A 162 -15.42 -8.37 5.85
N GLY A 163 -15.85 -8.20 7.10
CA GLY A 163 -15.02 -7.59 8.14
C GLY A 163 -13.75 -8.40 8.41
N ALA A 164 -13.88 -9.72 8.57
CA ALA A 164 -12.74 -10.61 8.77
C ALA A 164 -11.84 -10.67 7.52
N ALA A 165 -12.45 -10.74 6.34
CA ALA A 165 -11.72 -10.75 5.07
C ALA A 165 -10.90 -9.48 4.88
N ASN A 166 -11.42 -8.30 5.21
CA ASN A 166 -10.67 -7.05 5.12
C ASN A 166 -9.47 -7.01 6.08
N GLY A 167 -9.63 -7.54 7.30
CA GLY A 167 -8.51 -7.70 8.23
C GLY A 167 -7.43 -8.63 7.68
N VAL A 168 -7.82 -9.77 7.13
CA VAL A 168 -6.91 -10.75 6.51
C VAL A 168 -6.21 -10.15 5.29
N ARG A 169 -6.92 -9.45 4.40
CA ARG A 169 -6.37 -8.74 3.23
C ARG A 169 -5.24 -7.80 3.65
N ALA A 170 -5.55 -6.88 4.57
CA ALA A 170 -4.58 -5.88 5.03
C ALA A 170 -3.35 -6.53 5.69
N SER A 171 -3.55 -7.55 6.52
CA SER A 171 -2.48 -8.27 7.21
C SER A 171 -1.59 -9.04 6.23
N ALA A 172 -2.17 -9.83 5.33
CA ALA A 172 -1.44 -10.63 4.36
C ALA A 172 -0.62 -9.76 3.39
N TYR A 173 -1.20 -8.65 2.93
CA TYR A 173 -0.48 -7.68 2.10
C TYR A 173 0.74 -7.10 2.83
N ARG A 174 0.61 -6.72 4.11
CA ARG A 174 1.73 -6.20 4.90
C ARG A 174 2.79 -7.26 5.19
N VAL A 175 2.37 -8.50 5.45
CA VAL A 175 3.31 -9.62 5.57
C VAL A 175 4.11 -9.81 4.29
N ALA A 176 3.48 -9.67 3.11
CA ALA A 176 4.19 -9.71 1.84
C ALA A 176 5.22 -8.57 1.71
N LEU A 177 4.86 -7.33 2.09
CA LEU A 177 5.82 -6.22 2.08
C LEU A 177 7.02 -6.46 2.99
N VAL A 178 6.80 -7.01 4.18
CA VAL A 178 7.90 -7.35 5.11
C VAL A 178 8.74 -8.50 4.55
N ALA A 179 8.11 -9.60 4.13
CA ALA A 179 8.82 -10.81 3.71
C ALA A 179 9.57 -10.59 2.38
N MET A 180 8.88 -10.06 1.37
CA MET A 180 9.44 -9.88 0.03
C MET A 180 10.18 -8.55 -0.14
N GLY A 181 9.86 -7.53 0.63
CA GLY A 181 10.57 -6.26 0.64
C GLY A 181 11.72 -6.27 1.65
N GLY A 182 11.41 -6.19 2.93
CA GLY A 182 12.40 -6.17 4.01
C GLY A 182 13.29 -7.39 4.00
N GLY A 183 12.71 -8.60 3.85
CA GLY A 183 13.44 -9.85 3.76
C GLY A 183 14.39 -9.90 2.56
N SER A 184 13.99 -9.40 1.39
CA SER A 184 14.86 -9.34 0.22
C SER A 184 16.02 -8.36 0.41
N VAL A 185 15.74 -7.14 0.92
CA VAL A 185 16.82 -6.16 1.22
C VAL A 185 17.77 -6.71 2.28
N PHE A 186 17.24 -7.38 3.30
CA PHE A 186 18.07 -8.07 4.31
C PHE A 186 18.98 -9.15 3.69
N LEU A 187 18.43 -10.00 2.82
CA LEU A 187 19.19 -11.05 2.14
C LEU A 187 20.26 -10.49 1.19
N ALA A 188 20.03 -9.31 0.62
CA ALA A 188 21.02 -8.63 -0.22
C ALA A 188 22.30 -8.22 0.54
N ALA A 189 22.31 -8.29 1.88
CA ALA A 189 23.51 -8.12 2.69
C ALA A 189 24.46 -9.34 2.59
N VAL A 190 23.97 -10.51 2.21
CA VAL A 190 24.73 -11.76 2.15
C VAL A 190 24.70 -12.42 0.77
N LEU A 191 23.72 -12.08 -0.07
CA LEU A 191 23.57 -12.62 -1.42
C LEU A 191 23.83 -11.51 -2.45
N PRO A 192 24.56 -11.78 -3.54
CA PRO A 192 24.63 -10.88 -4.67
C PRO A 192 23.25 -10.57 -5.25
N TRP A 193 23.02 -9.34 -5.69
CA TRP A 193 21.73 -8.85 -6.22
C TRP A 193 21.17 -9.73 -7.34
N ASN A 194 22.04 -10.26 -8.21
CA ASN A 194 21.61 -11.14 -9.30
C ASN A 194 20.91 -12.41 -8.76
N TRP A 195 21.48 -13.04 -7.74
CA TRP A 195 20.89 -14.22 -7.11
C TRP A 195 19.63 -13.88 -6.30
N LEU A 196 19.57 -12.68 -5.73
CA LEU A 196 18.38 -12.21 -5.05
C LEU A 196 17.18 -12.11 -6.00
N PHE A 197 17.38 -11.52 -7.19
CA PHE A 197 16.32 -11.42 -8.20
C PHE A 197 15.90 -12.78 -8.76
N VAL A 198 16.86 -13.68 -8.97
CA VAL A 198 16.56 -15.07 -9.37
C VAL A 198 15.75 -15.80 -8.28
N LEU A 199 16.12 -15.64 -7.02
CA LEU A 199 15.36 -16.19 -5.88
C LEU A 199 13.95 -15.61 -5.82
N ALA A 200 13.80 -14.28 -5.95
CA ALA A 200 12.50 -13.62 -5.97
C ALA A 200 11.63 -14.13 -7.14
N ALA A 201 12.21 -14.27 -8.33
CA ALA A 201 11.53 -14.82 -9.50
C ALA A 201 11.07 -16.26 -9.25
N THR A 202 11.90 -17.09 -8.63
CA THR A 202 11.56 -18.48 -8.26
C THR A 202 10.40 -18.53 -7.26
N VAL A 203 10.43 -17.67 -6.24
CA VAL A 203 9.34 -17.54 -5.26
C VAL A 203 8.05 -17.08 -5.97
N PHE A 204 8.13 -16.11 -6.88
CA PHE A 204 6.97 -15.65 -7.65
C PHE A 204 6.40 -16.74 -8.55
N GLY A 205 7.24 -17.56 -9.17
CA GLY A 205 6.82 -18.75 -9.90
C GLY A 205 6.08 -19.76 -9.02
N ALA A 206 6.58 -20.01 -7.82
CA ALA A 206 5.92 -20.88 -6.84
C ALA A 206 4.57 -20.28 -6.37
N LEU A 207 4.51 -18.95 -6.15
CA LEU A 207 3.27 -18.25 -5.81
C LEU A 207 2.26 -18.29 -6.96
N ALA A 208 2.70 -18.14 -8.22
CA ALA A 208 1.84 -18.31 -9.39
C ALA A 208 1.19 -19.70 -9.40
N PHE A 209 1.98 -20.74 -9.17
CA PHE A 209 1.48 -22.10 -9.09
C PHE A 209 0.52 -22.31 -7.91
N SER A 210 0.81 -21.72 -6.75
CA SER A 210 -0.05 -21.81 -5.56
C SER A 210 -1.43 -21.20 -5.76
N ALA A 211 -1.56 -20.17 -6.61
CA ALA A 211 -2.84 -19.55 -6.93
C ALA A 211 -3.81 -20.51 -7.63
N LEU A 212 -3.33 -21.58 -8.27
CA LEU A 212 -4.18 -22.62 -8.85
C LEU A 212 -4.95 -23.43 -7.79
N ALA A 213 -4.49 -23.42 -6.53
CA ALA A 213 -5.19 -24.08 -5.42
C ALA A 213 -6.48 -23.35 -5.01
N ALA A 214 -6.67 -22.11 -5.46
CA ALA A 214 -7.91 -21.36 -5.22
C ALA A 214 -9.10 -22.02 -5.94
N PRO A 215 -10.29 -22.12 -5.32
CA PRO A 215 -11.47 -22.75 -5.92
C PRO A 215 -11.95 -22.02 -7.19
N ARG A 216 -12.56 -22.76 -8.10
CA ARG A 216 -13.22 -22.15 -9.27
C ARG A 216 -14.49 -21.43 -8.81
N LEU A 217 -14.63 -20.18 -9.23
CA LEU A 217 -15.81 -19.36 -8.97
C LEU A 217 -16.47 -19.01 -10.31
N GLU A 218 -17.71 -19.39 -10.46
CA GLU A 218 -18.58 -18.86 -11.51
C GLU A 218 -19.15 -17.54 -11.01
N LEU A 219 -18.53 -16.43 -11.40
CA LEU A 219 -18.98 -15.10 -11.02
C LEU A 219 -19.91 -14.57 -12.09
N PRO A 220 -21.19 -14.24 -11.75
CA PRO A 220 -22.07 -13.57 -12.70
C PRO A 220 -21.44 -12.26 -13.13
N GLY A 221 -21.55 -11.94 -14.43
CA GLY A 221 -21.10 -10.66 -14.97
C GLY A 221 -21.76 -9.52 -14.21
N GLN A 222 -20.95 -8.61 -13.64
CA GLN A 222 -21.50 -7.45 -12.94
C GLN A 222 -22.28 -6.57 -13.91
N ALA A 223 -23.54 -6.24 -13.55
CA ALA A 223 -24.35 -5.28 -14.25
C ALA A 223 -23.65 -3.91 -14.25
N ARG A 224 -23.66 -3.22 -15.40
CA ARG A 224 -23.20 -1.83 -15.51
C ARG A 224 -24.15 -0.96 -14.70
N GLU A 225 -23.76 -0.57 -13.51
CA GLU A 225 -24.44 0.53 -12.80
C GLU A 225 -24.09 1.87 -13.49
N HIS A 226 -25.09 2.76 -13.58
CA HIS A 226 -24.91 4.13 -14.09
C HIS A 226 -24.18 5.02 -13.06
N TRP A 227 -22.92 4.69 -12.78
CA TRP A 227 -22.09 5.37 -11.78
C TRP A 227 -21.74 6.84 -12.14
N LEU A 228 -21.83 7.20 -13.45
CA LEU A 228 -21.49 8.54 -13.92
C LEU A 228 -22.48 9.63 -13.51
N ALA A 229 -23.75 9.32 -13.37
CA ALA A 229 -24.79 10.32 -13.12
C ALA A 229 -24.69 10.98 -11.71
N GLY A 230 -24.45 10.19 -10.67
CA GLY A 230 -24.27 10.71 -9.31
C GLY A 230 -22.95 11.47 -9.11
N PHE A 231 -21.94 11.13 -9.92
CA PHE A 231 -20.62 11.72 -9.88
C PHE A 231 -20.58 13.17 -10.41
N THR A 232 -21.22 13.43 -11.56
CA THR A 232 -21.23 14.76 -12.20
C THR A 232 -21.93 15.80 -11.36
N GLN A 233 -23.00 15.41 -10.64
CA GLN A 233 -23.76 16.31 -9.79
C GLN A 233 -22.99 16.74 -8.52
N TRP A 234 -22.18 15.84 -7.97
CA TRP A 234 -21.38 16.09 -6.77
C TRP A 234 -20.14 16.97 -7.06
N ILE A 235 -19.40 16.71 -8.14
CA ILE A 235 -18.21 17.50 -8.56
C ILE A 235 -18.58 18.88 -9.07
N GLY A 236 -19.75 19.05 -9.67
CA GLY A 236 -20.24 20.35 -10.17
C GLY A 236 -20.49 21.41 -9.08
N SER A 237 -20.42 21.02 -7.81
CA SER A 237 -20.59 21.95 -6.69
C SER A 237 -19.27 22.62 -6.29
N TRP A 238 -19.22 23.95 -6.33
CA TRP A 238 -18.09 24.74 -5.79
C TRP A 238 -17.75 24.40 -4.33
N ARG A 239 -18.68 23.84 -3.59
CA ARG A 239 -18.48 23.38 -2.20
C ARG A 239 -17.53 22.17 -2.12
N ALA A 240 -17.40 21.38 -3.18
CA ALA A 240 -16.49 20.23 -3.21
C ALA A 240 -15.01 20.64 -3.44
N VAL A 241 -14.74 21.83 -3.95
CA VAL A 241 -13.37 22.29 -4.25
C VAL A 241 -12.45 22.26 -3.01
N PRO A 242 -12.81 22.81 -1.84
CA PRO A 242 -11.95 22.73 -0.65
C PRO A 242 -11.70 21.29 -0.21
N LEU A 243 -12.68 20.39 -0.35
CA LEU A 243 -12.53 18.97 -0.03
C LEU A 243 -11.51 18.28 -0.95
N VAL A 244 -11.63 18.51 -2.27
CA VAL A 244 -10.69 17.94 -3.25
C VAL A 244 -9.28 18.49 -3.04
N LEU A 245 -9.15 19.80 -2.80
CA LEU A 245 -7.86 20.44 -2.49
C LEU A 245 -7.25 19.87 -1.19
N PHE A 246 -8.07 19.63 -0.18
CA PHE A 246 -7.62 19.00 1.05
C PHE A 246 -7.09 17.59 0.80
N VAL A 247 -7.82 16.75 0.04
CA VAL A 247 -7.39 15.39 -0.32
C VAL A 247 -6.11 15.41 -1.13
N LEU A 248 -5.94 16.37 -2.05
CA LEU A 248 -4.71 16.56 -2.83
C LEU A 248 -3.52 16.95 -1.94
N THR A 249 -3.74 17.75 -0.89
CA THR A 249 -2.64 18.39 -0.15
C THR A 249 -2.27 17.68 1.16
N TYR A 250 -3.20 16.94 1.77
CA TYR A 250 -2.99 16.36 3.11
C TYR A 250 -1.80 15.41 3.22
N LYS A 251 -1.53 14.63 2.19
CA LYS A 251 -0.42 13.66 2.15
C LYS A 251 0.74 14.10 1.26
N LEU A 252 0.77 15.36 0.80
CA LEU A 252 1.84 15.84 -0.09
C LEU A 252 3.23 15.64 0.50
N GLY A 253 3.43 15.99 1.75
CA GLY A 253 4.71 15.83 2.42
C GLY A 253 5.17 14.36 2.49
N GLU A 254 4.27 13.44 2.82
CA GLU A 254 4.57 12.01 2.87
C GLU A 254 4.88 11.44 1.48
N PHE A 255 4.12 11.84 0.47
CA PHE A 255 4.37 11.43 -0.91
C PHE A 255 5.70 11.98 -1.45
N ALA A 256 6.08 13.16 -1.01
CA ALA A 256 7.34 13.77 -1.38
C ALA A 256 8.54 13.11 -0.67
N ILE A 257 8.45 12.84 0.64
CA ILE A 257 9.57 12.27 1.40
C ILE A 257 9.79 10.79 1.10
N GLY A 258 8.71 10.01 0.95
CA GLY A 258 8.74 8.54 0.89
C GLY A 258 9.75 7.97 -0.12
N PRO A 259 9.78 8.39 -1.40
CA PRO A 259 10.74 7.88 -2.39
C PRO A 259 12.20 8.19 -2.06
N MET A 260 12.47 9.20 -1.24
CA MET A 260 13.80 9.68 -0.94
C MET A 260 14.39 9.11 0.37
N VAL A 261 13.58 8.49 1.21
CA VAL A 261 14.04 7.89 2.47
C VAL A 261 15.11 6.83 2.23
N LYS A 262 14.86 5.83 1.41
CA LYS A 262 15.81 4.74 1.17
C LYS A 262 17.07 5.17 0.43
N PRO A 263 16.99 5.98 -0.65
CA PRO A 263 18.19 6.58 -1.22
C PRO A 263 19.03 7.38 -0.20
N PHE A 264 18.38 8.13 0.70
CA PHE A 264 19.09 8.84 1.75
C PHE A 264 19.84 7.90 2.70
N TRP A 265 19.23 6.76 3.09
CA TRP A 265 19.93 5.75 3.90
C TRP A 265 21.16 5.18 3.19
N VAL A 266 21.07 4.92 1.89
CA VAL A 266 22.18 4.47 1.06
C VAL A 266 23.29 5.53 1.04
N ASP A 267 22.93 6.79 0.80
CA ASP A 267 23.88 7.91 0.71
C ASP A 267 24.53 8.25 2.07
N GLN A 268 23.86 7.93 3.17
CA GLN A 268 24.42 7.98 4.54
C GLN A 268 25.38 6.80 4.84
N GLY A 269 25.69 5.97 3.84
CA GLY A 269 26.60 4.83 3.99
C GLY A 269 26.08 3.74 4.92
N ARG A 270 24.77 3.61 5.08
CA ARG A 270 24.19 2.54 5.91
C ARG A 270 24.22 1.21 5.16
N SER A 271 24.47 0.15 5.91
CA SER A 271 24.50 -1.19 5.33
C SER A 271 23.13 -1.59 4.80
N VAL A 272 23.12 -2.44 3.75
CA VAL A 272 21.89 -2.98 3.18
C VAL A 272 21.06 -3.73 4.24
N PHE A 273 21.75 -4.40 5.18
CA PHE A 273 21.11 -5.02 6.35
C PHE A 273 20.31 -4.02 7.18
N GLU A 274 20.93 -2.87 7.56
CA GLU A 274 20.27 -1.81 8.33
C GLU A 274 19.07 -1.24 7.58
N ILE A 275 19.16 -1.06 6.26
CA ILE A 275 18.09 -0.55 5.42
C ILE A 275 16.92 -1.56 5.35
N GLY A 276 17.21 -2.84 5.22
CA GLY A 276 16.18 -3.90 5.23
C GLY A 276 15.49 -4.03 6.58
N LEU A 277 16.23 -3.87 7.66
CA LEU A 277 15.73 -4.05 9.03
C LEU A 277 14.95 -2.81 9.51
N VAL A 278 15.56 -1.60 9.47
CA VAL A 278 15.00 -0.43 10.16
C VAL A 278 13.93 0.27 9.32
N PRO A 279 14.22 0.96 8.20
CA PRO A 279 13.17 1.69 7.49
C PRO A 279 12.21 0.78 6.73
N THR A 280 12.60 -0.47 6.40
CA THR A 280 11.71 -1.39 5.68
C THR A 280 10.93 -2.26 6.66
N THR A 281 11.55 -3.19 7.38
CA THR A 281 10.83 -4.15 8.22
C THR A 281 10.18 -3.48 9.42
N PHE A 282 10.98 -2.81 10.27
CA PHE A 282 10.43 -2.12 11.44
C PHE A 282 9.56 -0.93 11.04
N GLY A 283 9.87 -0.23 9.95
CA GLY A 283 9.05 0.84 9.40
C GLY A 283 7.63 0.37 9.10
N ILE A 284 7.46 -0.76 8.40
CA ILE A 284 6.14 -1.33 8.11
C ILE A 284 5.41 -1.72 9.40
N VAL A 285 6.09 -2.39 10.33
CA VAL A 285 5.49 -2.80 11.61
C VAL A 285 5.04 -1.58 12.43
N LEU A 286 5.88 -0.55 12.51
CA LEU A 286 5.57 0.70 13.22
C LEU A 286 4.42 1.47 12.55
N SER A 287 4.36 1.48 11.23
CA SER A 287 3.24 2.07 10.49
C SER A 287 1.91 1.38 10.81
N VAL A 288 1.91 0.03 10.96
CA VAL A 288 0.72 -0.72 11.41
C VAL A 288 0.35 -0.32 12.84
N ALA A 289 1.33 -0.30 13.76
CA ALA A 289 1.10 0.10 15.14
C ALA A 289 0.56 1.54 15.24
N GLY A 290 1.12 2.46 14.45
CA GLY A 290 0.64 3.83 14.30
C GLY A 290 -0.80 3.89 13.79
N ALA A 291 -1.14 3.11 12.75
CA ALA A 291 -2.49 3.08 12.21
C ALA A 291 -3.52 2.57 13.24
N LEU A 292 -3.19 1.55 14.02
CA LEU A 292 -4.04 1.04 15.10
C LEU A 292 -4.21 2.09 16.21
N ALA A 293 -3.12 2.73 16.66
CA ALA A 293 -3.16 3.80 17.65
C ALA A 293 -3.96 5.01 17.14
N GLY A 294 -3.80 5.37 15.86
CA GLY A 294 -4.56 6.42 15.19
C GLY A 294 -6.05 6.14 15.15
N GLY A 295 -6.45 4.91 14.82
CA GLY A 295 -7.85 4.47 14.88
C GLY A 295 -8.43 4.60 16.29
N GLY A 296 -7.69 4.20 17.32
CA GLY A 296 -8.07 4.36 18.73
C GLY A 296 -8.23 5.84 19.13
N PHE A 297 -7.31 6.70 18.67
CA PHE A 297 -7.40 8.15 18.91
C PHE A 297 -8.67 8.74 18.26
N ILE A 298 -8.94 8.40 17.00
CA ILE A 298 -10.10 8.90 16.25
C ILE A 298 -11.41 8.46 16.92
N SER A 299 -11.50 7.20 17.34
CA SER A 299 -12.68 6.67 18.02
C SER A 299 -12.97 7.42 19.32
N ARG A 300 -11.94 7.93 20.00
CA ARG A 300 -12.08 8.66 21.28
C ARG A 300 -12.31 10.15 21.10
N TYR A 301 -11.62 10.79 20.16
CA TYR A 301 -11.56 12.25 20.03
C TYR A 301 -12.25 12.81 18.79
N GLY A 302 -12.74 11.93 17.91
CA GLY A 302 -13.41 12.29 16.66
C GLY A 302 -12.45 12.51 15.49
N ILE A 303 -13.01 12.50 14.28
CA ILE A 303 -12.26 12.54 13.02
C ILE A 303 -11.56 13.88 12.82
N PHE A 304 -12.23 15.00 13.11
CA PHE A 304 -11.63 16.33 12.93
C PHE A 304 -10.34 16.51 13.73
N ARG A 305 -10.37 16.14 15.03
CA ARG A 305 -9.18 16.19 15.89
C ARG A 305 -8.13 15.19 15.44
N GLY A 306 -8.55 14.01 15.00
CA GLY A 306 -7.67 13.00 14.42
C GLY A 306 -6.88 13.55 13.24
N VAL A 307 -7.57 14.12 12.25
CA VAL A 307 -6.94 14.69 11.06
C VAL A 307 -5.99 15.83 11.41
N LEU A 308 -6.39 16.73 12.32
CA LEU A 308 -5.55 17.85 12.75
C LEU A 308 -4.31 17.38 13.52
N VAL A 309 -4.49 16.63 14.62
CA VAL A 309 -3.40 16.30 15.54
C VAL A 309 -2.46 15.26 14.94
N LEU A 310 -3.02 14.14 14.41
CA LEU A 310 -2.21 13.07 13.87
C LEU A 310 -1.55 13.45 12.55
N GLY A 311 -2.23 14.28 11.74
CA GLY A 311 -1.64 14.83 10.52
C GLY A 311 -0.51 15.82 10.79
N LEU A 312 -0.64 16.69 11.80
CA LEU A 312 0.45 17.59 12.21
C LEU A 312 1.64 16.79 12.75
N LEU A 313 1.39 15.78 13.57
CA LEU A 313 2.45 14.90 14.08
C LEU A 313 3.21 14.23 12.93
N GLN A 314 2.49 13.74 11.92
CA GLN A 314 3.09 13.18 10.71
C GLN A 314 3.88 14.23 9.93
N ALA A 315 3.34 15.44 9.74
CA ALA A 315 4.08 16.51 9.05
C ALA A 315 5.38 16.87 9.78
N VAL A 316 5.32 17.01 11.11
CA VAL A 316 6.50 17.31 11.95
C VAL A 316 7.55 16.20 11.87
N SER A 317 7.15 14.93 11.71
CA SER A 317 8.11 13.82 11.62
C SER A 317 9.06 13.94 10.43
N ASN A 318 8.65 14.60 9.34
CA ASN A 318 9.52 14.85 8.18
C ASN A 318 10.74 15.70 8.56
N LEU A 319 10.61 16.59 9.56
CA LEU A 319 11.74 17.37 10.07
C LEU A 319 12.79 16.49 10.76
N GLY A 320 12.43 15.32 11.27
CA GLY A 320 13.38 14.38 11.85
C GLY A 320 14.47 14.02 10.84
N TYR A 321 14.10 13.69 9.61
CA TYR A 321 15.06 13.43 8.54
C TYR A 321 15.82 14.68 8.10
N ALA A 322 15.18 15.86 8.12
CA ALA A 322 15.86 17.12 7.82
C ALA A 322 16.98 17.41 8.83
N PHE A 323 16.70 17.24 10.13
CA PHE A 323 17.70 17.42 11.18
C PHE A 323 18.86 16.42 11.06
N VAL A 324 18.56 15.14 10.76
CA VAL A 324 19.60 14.15 10.51
C VAL A 324 20.52 14.57 9.36
N ALA A 325 19.93 15.09 8.27
CA ALA A 325 20.70 15.49 7.10
C ALA A 325 21.49 16.79 7.30
N TRP A 326 20.99 17.74 8.11
CA TRP A 326 21.69 19.01 8.37
C TRP A 326 22.81 18.89 9.40
N PHE A 327 22.60 18.08 10.45
CA PHE A 327 23.49 18.02 11.60
C PHE A 327 24.30 16.73 11.70
N ASP A 328 24.18 15.84 10.69
CA ASP A 328 24.84 14.52 10.67
C ASP A 328 24.69 13.77 12.01
N LEU A 329 23.46 13.60 12.46
CA LEU A 329 23.16 13.01 13.76
C LEU A 329 23.51 11.52 13.88
N GLY A 330 24.22 10.98 12.89
CA GLY A 330 24.73 9.62 12.89
C GLY A 330 23.63 8.54 12.88
N ARG A 331 23.99 7.33 13.32
CA ARG A 331 23.08 6.16 13.29
C ARG A 331 21.86 6.34 14.15
N LEU A 332 22.02 6.79 15.39
CA LEU A 332 20.92 6.90 16.33
C LEU A 332 19.90 7.95 15.90
N GLY A 333 20.36 9.09 15.38
CA GLY A 333 19.48 10.11 14.82
C GLY A 333 18.66 9.59 13.64
N LEU A 334 19.31 8.86 12.73
CA LEU A 334 18.65 8.28 11.56
C LEU A 334 17.61 7.21 11.95
N TYR A 335 17.93 6.35 12.93
CA TYR A 335 16.99 5.35 13.45
C TYR A 335 15.79 6.04 14.12
N GLY A 336 16.05 7.05 14.96
CA GLY A 336 14.99 7.84 15.60
C GLY A 336 14.06 8.52 14.62
N ALA A 337 14.64 9.14 13.56
CA ALA A 337 13.86 9.76 12.49
C ALA A 337 12.97 8.73 11.75
N SER A 338 13.53 7.54 11.44
CA SER A 338 12.79 6.47 10.78
C SER A 338 11.65 5.92 11.63
N VAL A 339 11.89 5.66 12.91
CA VAL A 339 10.87 5.18 13.86
C VAL A 339 9.74 6.20 13.98
N PHE A 340 10.10 7.47 14.16
CA PHE A 340 9.12 8.54 14.33
C PHE A 340 8.30 8.78 13.06
N GLU A 341 8.95 8.82 11.89
CA GLU A 341 8.28 8.98 10.59
C GLU A 341 7.33 7.80 10.30
N SER A 342 7.80 6.57 10.44
CA SER A 342 6.99 5.39 10.12
C SER A 342 5.78 5.24 11.05
N PHE A 343 5.94 5.49 12.34
CA PHE A 343 4.84 5.45 13.30
C PHE A 343 3.82 6.57 13.06
N SER A 344 4.29 7.81 12.91
CA SER A 344 3.43 8.97 12.64
C SER A 344 2.77 8.91 11.26
N GLY A 345 3.45 8.35 10.26
CA GLY A 345 2.88 8.04 8.95
C GLY A 345 1.68 7.10 9.05
N GLY A 346 1.77 6.09 9.92
CA GLY A 346 0.65 5.20 10.24
C GLY A 346 -0.53 5.94 10.90
N LEU A 347 -0.24 6.78 11.90
CA LEU A 347 -1.23 7.63 12.58
C LEU A 347 -2.00 8.52 11.58
N GLY A 348 -1.27 9.26 10.75
CA GLY A 348 -1.86 10.16 9.76
C GLY A 348 -2.63 9.43 8.66
N THR A 349 -2.17 8.25 8.26
CA THR A 349 -2.89 7.41 7.27
C THR A 349 -4.23 6.93 7.83
N ALA A 350 -4.28 6.48 9.07
CA ALA A 350 -5.55 6.09 9.72
C ALA A 350 -6.52 7.28 9.79
N ALA A 351 -6.04 8.46 10.17
CA ALA A 351 -6.85 9.67 10.22
C ALA A 351 -7.41 10.06 8.85
N PHE A 352 -6.57 10.00 7.82
CA PHE A 352 -6.97 10.33 6.45
C PHE A 352 -7.99 9.35 5.87
N LEU A 353 -7.78 8.04 6.04
CA LEU A 353 -8.73 7.04 5.56
C LEU A 353 -10.07 7.12 6.28
N ALA A 354 -10.07 7.34 7.60
CA ALA A 354 -11.30 7.57 8.35
C ALA A 354 -12.03 8.83 7.86
N PHE A 355 -11.30 9.91 7.58
CA PHE A 355 -11.83 11.11 6.97
C PHE A 355 -12.45 10.85 5.60
N LEU A 356 -11.72 10.19 4.68
CA LEU A 356 -12.23 9.87 3.34
C LEU A 356 -13.53 9.08 3.37
N MET A 357 -13.64 8.12 4.29
CA MET A 357 -14.87 7.32 4.44
C MET A 357 -16.02 8.16 5.02
N ASN A 358 -15.73 9.08 5.92
CA ASN A 358 -16.74 9.86 6.63
C ASN A 358 -17.35 10.98 5.77
N VAL A 359 -16.56 11.60 4.87
CA VAL A 359 -17.05 12.68 4.01
C VAL A 359 -17.87 12.21 2.82
N CYS A 360 -17.90 10.90 2.55
CA CYS A 360 -18.70 10.32 1.49
C CYS A 360 -20.17 10.18 1.92
N ASP A 361 -21.08 10.63 1.06
CA ASP A 361 -22.52 10.50 1.27
C ASP A 361 -22.93 9.01 1.18
N LYS A 362 -23.79 8.55 2.10
CA LYS A 362 -24.21 7.14 2.17
C LYS A 362 -24.83 6.61 0.88
N GLU A 363 -25.56 7.46 0.15
CA GLU A 363 -26.23 7.06 -1.11
C GLU A 363 -25.22 6.86 -2.27
N HIS A 364 -24.11 7.62 -2.28
CA HIS A 364 -23.12 7.63 -3.36
C HIS A 364 -21.71 7.28 -2.88
N ALA A 365 -21.59 6.70 -1.68
CA ALA A 365 -20.31 6.48 -0.99
C ALA A 365 -19.27 5.76 -1.85
N THR A 366 -19.68 4.72 -2.58
CA THR A 366 -18.77 3.91 -3.40
C THR A 366 -18.08 4.75 -4.48
N VAL A 367 -18.85 5.59 -5.19
CA VAL A 367 -18.32 6.40 -6.30
C VAL A 367 -17.48 7.55 -5.79
N GLN A 368 -17.95 8.24 -4.75
CA GLN A 368 -17.23 9.36 -4.14
C GLN A 368 -15.90 8.90 -3.53
N TYR A 369 -15.90 7.79 -2.80
CA TYR A 369 -14.68 7.21 -2.23
C TYR A 369 -13.71 6.75 -3.32
N ALA A 370 -14.20 6.08 -4.37
CA ALA A 370 -13.37 5.67 -5.50
C ALA A 370 -12.70 6.86 -6.20
N PHE A 371 -13.43 7.96 -6.39
CA PHE A 371 -12.87 9.18 -6.96
C PHE A 371 -11.82 9.81 -6.05
N LEU A 372 -12.16 10.07 -4.79
CA LEU A 372 -11.24 10.71 -3.84
C LEU A 372 -9.97 9.88 -3.65
N SER A 373 -10.09 8.56 -3.59
CA SER A 373 -8.95 7.65 -3.48
C SER A 373 -8.11 7.61 -4.77
N SER A 374 -8.73 7.76 -5.94
CA SER A 374 -8.01 7.87 -7.22
C SER A 374 -7.22 9.17 -7.33
N VAL A 375 -7.83 10.30 -6.96
CA VAL A 375 -7.18 11.61 -6.88
C VAL A 375 -5.99 11.56 -5.92
N PHE A 376 -6.19 11.01 -4.73
CA PHE A 376 -5.14 10.77 -3.74
C PHE A 376 -3.98 9.93 -4.30
N SER A 377 -4.28 8.79 -4.92
CA SER A 377 -3.29 7.90 -5.51
C SER A 377 -2.49 8.55 -6.64
N LEU A 378 -3.17 9.29 -7.52
CA LEU A 378 -2.53 10.00 -8.63
C LEU A 378 -1.58 11.08 -8.10
N THR A 379 -2.02 11.85 -7.10
CA THR A 379 -1.17 12.86 -6.43
C THR A 379 0.11 12.24 -5.90
N GLY A 380 0.01 11.08 -5.23
CA GLY A 380 1.17 10.38 -4.70
C GLY A 380 2.20 10.00 -5.77
N ARG A 381 1.73 9.56 -6.95
CA ARG A 381 2.62 9.21 -8.07
C ARG A 381 3.29 10.43 -8.69
N LEU A 382 2.53 11.51 -8.91
CA LEU A 382 3.06 12.74 -9.52
C LEU A 382 4.08 13.43 -8.58
N ILE A 383 3.74 13.59 -7.31
CA ILE A 383 4.63 14.19 -6.32
C ILE A 383 5.85 13.31 -6.07
N GLY A 384 5.66 11.98 -5.97
CA GLY A 384 6.75 11.04 -5.86
C GLY A 384 7.70 11.08 -7.05
N ALA A 385 7.17 11.30 -8.26
CA ALA A 385 7.98 11.38 -9.48
C ALA A 385 8.94 12.57 -9.49
N ILE A 386 8.50 13.73 -8.98
CA ILE A 386 9.34 14.95 -8.93
C ILE A 386 10.22 15.01 -7.67
N SER A 387 10.02 14.11 -6.70
CA SER A 387 10.70 14.12 -5.40
C SER A 387 12.22 14.07 -5.54
N GLY A 388 12.73 13.21 -6.45
CA GLY A 388 14.15 13.07 -6.68
C GLY A 388 14.80 14.30 -7.30
N ILE A 389 14.08 15.01 -8.18
CA ILE A 389 14.55 16.29 -8.74
C ILE A 389 14.70 17.33 -7.61
N GLY A 390 13.72 17.38 -6.72
CA GLY A 390 13.77 18.27 -5.55
C GLY A 390 14.97 17.95 -4.67
N ALA A 391 15.12 16.69 -4.23
CA ALA A 391 16.21 16.26 -3.37
C ALA A 391 17.60 16.47 -4.02
N GLN A 392 17.73 16.25 -5.32
CA GLN A 392 18.97 16.44 -6.05
C GLN A 392 19.39 17.91 -6.16
N ARG A 393 18.40 18.84 -6.31
CA ARG A 393 18.68 20.29 -6.49
C ARG A 393 18.99 21.01 -5.18
N VAL A 394 18.26 20.72 -4.11
CA VAL A 394 18.35 21.47 -2.85
C VAL A 394 19.06 20.72 -1.73
N GLY A 395 19.44 19.46 -1.97
CA GLY A 395 20.01 18.57 -0.96
C GLY A 395 18.95 17.98 -0.02
N TYR A 396 19.27 16.87 0.62
CA TYR A 396 18.32 16.11 1.44
C TYR A 396 17.74 16.93 2.61
N GLY A 397 18.57 17.66 3.36
CA GLY A 397 18.11 18.41 4.52
C GLY A 397 17.05 19.46 4.17
N ASN A 398 17.33 20.30 3.18
CA ASN A 398 16.41 21.32 2.70
C ASN A 398 15.18 20.71 2.04
N TYR A 399 15.35 19.59 1.32
CA TYR A 399 14.26 18.88 0.70
C TYR A 399 13.30 18.29 1.74
N PHE A 400 13.79 17.62 2.76
CA PHE A 400 12.95 17.06 3.83
C PHE A 400 12.24 18.16 4.63
N ALA A 401 12.90 19.31 4.88
CA ALA A 401 12.22 20.47 5.46
C ALA A 401 11.12 21.01 4.54
N LEU A 402 11.35 21.06 3.22
CA LEU A 402 10.34 21.44 2.25
C LEU A 402 9.11 20.50 2.30
N THR A 403 9.30 19.19 2.51
CA THR A 403 8.17 18.24 2.62
C THR A 403 7.27 18.53 3.81
N PHE A 404 7.83 19.05 4.92
CA PHE A 404 7.03 19.57 6.03
C PHE A 404 6.19 20.77 5.59
N VAL A 405 6.77 21.76 4.89
CA VAL A 405 6.06 22.92 4.39
C VAL A 405 4.95 22.54 3.41
N LEU A 406 5.20 21.56 2.53
CA LEU A 406 4.20 21.04 1.59
C LEU A 406 2.98 20.39 2.28
N SER A 407 3.11 19.99 3.53
CA SER A 407 1.99 19.45 4.31
C SER A 407 1.08 20.53 4.90
N LEU A 408 1.56 21.77 5.05
CA LEU A 408 0.85 22.85 5.76
C LEU A 408 -0.45 23.34 5.06
N PRO A 409 -0.52 23.42 3.71
CA PRO A 409 -1.73 23.89 3.03
C PRO A 409 -3.00 23.12 3.41
N ALA A 410 -2.87 21.78 3.66
CA ALA A 410 -4.01 20.99 4.08
C ALA A 410 -4.60 21.48 5.41
N PHE A 411 -3.76 21.85 6.36
CA PHE A 411 -4.22 22.33 7.66
C PHE A 411 -4.89 23.68 7.57
N ALA A 412 -4.45 24.53 6.64
CA ALA A 412 -5.13 25.79 6.33
C ALA A 412 -6.54 25.56 5.76
N LEU A 413 -6.76 24.46 5.02
CA LEU A 413 -8.07 24.10 4.45
C LEU A 413 -9.05 23.47 5.45
N LEU A 414 -8.58 23.01 6.61
CA LEU A 414 -9.41 22.32 7.60
C LEU A 414 -10.68 23.05 8.04
N PRO A 415 -10.69 24.39 8.23
CA PRO A 415 -11.92 25.10 8.61
C PRO A 415 -13.05 24.94 7.58
N TRP A 416 -12.72 24.95 6.28
CA TRP A 416 -13.70 24.77 5.21
C TRP A 416 -14.14 23.31 5.05
N VAL A 417 -13.26 22.38 5.37
CA VAL A 417 -13.53 20.94 5.25
C VAL A 417 -14.30 20.41 6.46
N LYS A 418 -14.26 21.10 7.61
CA LYS A 418 -14.98 20.74 8.83
C LYS A 418 -16.47 20.52 8.61
N SER A 419 -17.11 21.31 7.74
CA SER A 419 -18.53 21.17 7.41
C SER A 419 -18.91 19.88 6.69
N TRP A 420 -17.92 19.17 6.13
CA TRP A 420 -18.11 17.89 5.46
C TRP A 420 -17.96 16.68 6.40
N ILE A 421 -17.43 16.92 7.61
CA ILE A 421 -17.24 15.84 8.59
C ILE A 421 -18.57 15.60 9.31
N HIS A 422 -19.10 14.40 9.14
CA HIS A 422 -20.29 13.94 9.84
C HIS A 422 -19.87 13.40 11.22
N ASP A 423 -19.85 14.26 12.24
CA ASP A 423 -19.63 13.82 13.62
C ASP A 423 -20.87 13.05 14.09
N GLU A 424 -20.76 11.75 14.33
CA GLU A 424 -21.80 11.02 15.07
C GLU A 424 -21.91 11.63 16.47
N PRO A 425 -23.16 11.91 16.95
CA PRO A 425 -23.35 12.38 18.31
C PRO A 425 -22.76 11.34 19.27
N LYS A 426 -21.88 11.80 20.19
CA LYS A 426 -21.32 10.97 21.24
C LYS A 426 -22.47 10.17 21.87
N ARG A 427 -22.41 8.86 21.83
CA ARG A 427 -23.23 8.01 22.69
C ARG A 427 -22.86 8.35 24.13
N THR A 428 -23.55 9.30 24.70
CA THR A 428 -23.57 9.55 26.14
C THR A 428 -24.21 8.31 26.77
N GLY A 429 -23.37 7.37 27.18
CA GLY A 429 -23.78 6.26 28.02
C GLY A 429 -24.13 6.77 29.40
N HIS A 430 -25.38 7.12 29.60
CA HIS A 430 -26.08 7.06 30.87
C HIS A 430 -27.52 6.62 30.55
N ALA A 431 -27.71 5.32 30.37
CA ALA A 431 -28.98 4.73 30.70
C ALA A 431 -28.99 4.67 32.24
N SER A 432 -29.62 5.66 32.86
CA SER A 432 -30.07 5.56 34.26
C SER A 432 -31.07 4.40 34.30
N VAL A 433 -30.67 3.31 34.91
CA VAL A 433 -31.57 2.25 35.40
C VAL A 433 -32.38 2.87 36.51
N SER A 434 -33.64 3.11 36.30
CA SER A 434 -34.68 3.29 37.29
C SER A 434 -35.61 2.07 37.32
#